data_065a457bb1b15daf6a461911f2023d36
#
_entry.id   065a457bb1b15daf6a461911f2023d36
#
_cell.length_a   1.000
_cell.length_b   1.000
_cell.length_c   1.000
_cell.angle_alpha   90.00
_cell.angle_beta   90.00
_cell.angle_gamma   90.00
#
_symmetry.space_group_name_H-M   'P 1'
#
loop_
_entity.id
_entity.type
_entity.pdbx_description
1 polymer ?
#
loop_
_entity_poly.entity_id
_entity_poly.type
_entity_poly.pdbx_seq_one_letter_code
_entity_poly.pdbx_strand_id
1 'polypeptide(L)'
;VTDKSKCKEVFEKIKNKFGEIDICFFSTGTWNPKKEKDIDVEQIENVFKVNFFGTVNSIKAVESYFKNKKQGTISIVSSIAGYKGLPNSTGYGPSKSALNNLAESLYFDFGRHNVRVCLVSPGFIKTPMTDKNDFKMPFLKTPEFAADQIYDGLINKNSFEIHFPKELTLTLKFLSLLPNKIYFYLVKKLTKYQKKD
;
A
#
# COMPACT_ATOMS: atom_id res chain seq x y z
N VAL A 1 0.00 8.49 13.11
CA VAL A 1 -0.49 7.11 12.96
C VAL A 1 0.20 6.11 13.87
N THR A 2 1.43 6.40 14.33
CA THR A 2 2.17 5.52 15.24
C THR A 2 1.65 5.57 16.69
N ASP A 3 0.78 6.52 17.02
CA ASP A 3 0.12 6.66 18.31
C ASP A 3 -1.34 6.20 18.21
N LYS A 4 -1.65 5.07 18.86
CA LYS A 4 -2.99 4.44 18.86
C LYS A 4 -4.07 5.35 19.45
N SER A 5 -3.74 6.07 20.53
CA SER A 5 -4.70 6.94 21.23
C SER A 5 -5.09 8.12 20.35
N LYS A 6 -4.11 8.71 19.66
CA LYS A 6 -4.36 9.80 18.71
C LYS A 6 -5.15 9.35 17.48
N CYS A 7 -4.93 8.14 16.98
CA CYS A 7 -5.75 7.62 15.89
C CYS A 7 -7.24 7.58 16.28
N LYS A 8 -7.54 7.06 17.46
CA LYS A 8 -8.92 7.02 17.98
C LYS A 8 -9.49 8.41 18.21
N GLU A 9 -8.74 9.29 18.86
CA GLU A 9 -9.15 10.68 19.11
C GLU A 9 -9.50 11.43 17.82
N VAL A 10 -8.63 11.31 16.80
CA VAL A 10 -8.84 11.96 15.51
C VAL A 10 -10.09 11.40 14.82
N PHE A 11 -10.29 10.08 14.84
CA PHE A 11 -11.48 9.47 14.25
C PHE A 11 -12.77 9.98 14.94
N GLU A 12 -12.82 10.03 16.27
CA GLU A 12 -13.97 10.55 16.99
C GLU A 12 -14.24 12.03 16.67
N LYS A 13 -13.18 12.85 16.57
CA LYS A 13 -13.31 14.25 16.13
C LYS A 13 -13.92 14.38 14.73
N ILE A 14 -13.46 13.53 13.77
CA ILE A 14 -14.00 13.53 12.41
C ILE A 14 -15.48 13.14 12.42
N LYS A 15 -15.82 12.05 13.11
CA LYS A 15 -17.20 11.57 13.23
C LYS A 15 -18.13 12.63 13.86
N ASN A 16 -17.67 13.27 14.92
CA ASN A 16 -18.47 14.31 15.61
C ASN A 16 -18.67 15.56 14.74
N LYS A 17 -17.69 15.88 13.87
CA LYS A 17 -17.75 17.06 13.01
C LYS A 17 -18.55 16.83 11.73
N PHE A 18 -18.45 15.66 11.12
CA PHE A 18 -18.99 15.38 9.78
C PHE A 18 -20.13 14.36 9.79
N GLY A 19 -20.40 13.72 10.91
CA GLY A 19 -21.45 12.70 11.01
C GLY A 19 -20.97 11.33 10.51
N GLU A 20 -21.75 10.73 9.63
CA GLU A 20 -21.46 9.39 9.11
C GLU A 20 -20.25 9.38 8.16
N ILE A 21 -19.43 8.35 8.32
CA ILE A 21 -18.27 8.09 7.47
C ILE A 21 -18.56 6.84 6.65
N ASP A 22 -18.42 6.95 5.32
CA ASP A 22 -18.66 5.84 4.39
C ASP A 22 -17.36 5.18 3.91
N ILE A 23 -16.28 5.96 3.80
CA ILE A 23 -14.99 5.47 3.30
C ILE A 23 -13.87 5.97 4.20
N CYS A 24 -13.02 5.06 4.68
CA CYS A 24 -11.73 5.39 5.26
C CYS A 24 -10.61 4.97 4.31
N PHE A 25 -9.81 5.96 3.88
CA PHE A 25 -8.69 5.78 2.95
C PHE A 25 -7.36 5.96 3.69
N PHE A 26 -6.64 4.87 3.90
CA PHE A 26 -5.38 4.83 4.63
C PHE A 26 -4.18 4.86 3.68
N SER A 27 -3.62 6.05 3.46
CA SER A 27 -2.51 6.26 2.53
C SER A 27 -1.18 6.61 3.19
N THR A 28 -1.04 6.30 4.46
CA THR A 28 0.19 6.56 5.21
C THR A 28 1.34 5.71 4.70
N GLY A 29 2.49 6.34 4.53
CA GLY A 29 3.69 5.62 4.15
C GLY A 29 4.95 6.48 4.24
N THR A 30 6.07 5.84 4.50
CA THR A 30 7.41 6.41 4.45
C THR A 30 8.35 5.47 3.72
N TRP A 31 9.37 6.05 3.10
CA TRP A 31 10.43 5.33 2.41
C TRP A 31 11.69 6.19 2.28
N ASN A 32 12.85 5.56 2.43
CA ASN A 32 14.13 6.21 2.21
C ASN A 32 15.04 5.30 1.37
N PRO A 33 15.11 5.50 0.04
CA PRO A 33 15.83 4.61 -0.86
C PRO A 33 17.34 4.52 -0.57
N LYS A 34 17.94 5.54 0.01
CA LYS A 34 19.36 5.55 0.35
C LYS A 34 19.72 4.53 1.43
N LYS A 35 18.77 4.21 2.31
CA LYS A 35 18.92 3.25 3.41
C LYS A 35 18.41 1.84 3.08
N GLU A 36 17.84 1.64 1.89
CA GLU A 36 17.28 0.35 1.47
C GLU A 36 18.30 -0.53 0.68
N LYS A 37 19.52 0.00 0.47
CA LYS A 37 20.59 -0.73 -0.28
C LYS A 37 21.27 -1.80 0.56
N ASP A 38 21.29 -1.59 1.88
CA ASP A 38 21.84 -2.51 2.87
C ASP A 38 20.77 -2.88 3.91
N ILE A 39 21.06 -3.83 4.78
CA ILE A 39 20.18 -4.16 5.90
C ILE A 39 20.42 -3.14 7.02
N ASP A 40 19.54 -2.14 7.10
CA ASP A 40 19.49 -1.16 8.20
C ASP A 40 18.25 -1.51 9.07
N VAL A 41 18.50 -2.13 10.22
CA VAL A 41 17.46 -2.63 11.13
C VAL A 41 16.58 -1.48 11.62
N GLU A 42 17.18 -0.36 12.05
CA GLU A 42 16.43 0.81 12.55
C GLU A 42 15.52 1.39 11.46
N GLN A 43 16.02 1.44 10.22
CA GLN A 43 15.23 1.90 9.08
C GLN A 43 14.07 0.94 8.79
N ILE A 44 14.30 -0.36 8.81
CA ILE A 44 13.26 -1.38 8.59
C ILE A 44 12.18 -1.24 9.68
N GLU A 45 12.57 -1.16 10.94
CA GLU A 45 11.64 -0.97 12.06
C GLU A 45 10.81 0.31 11.90
N ASN A 46 11.46 1.44 11.56
CA ASN A 46 10.75 2.71 11.34
C ASN A 46 9.76 2.63 10.17
N VAL A 47 10.15 1.99 9.06
CA VAL A 47 9.26 1.78 7.92
C VAL A 47 8.07 0.91 8.31
N PHE A 48 8.28 -0.19 9.04
CA PHE A 48 7.19 -1.02 9.54
C PHE A 48 6.30 -0.28 10.54
N LYS A 49 6.91 0.46 11.46
CA LYS A 49 6.18 1.26 12.45
C LYS A 49 5.22 2.25 11.80
N VAL A 50 5.64 2.91 10.71
CA VAL A 50 4.80 3.88 10.02
C VAL A 50 3.85 3.19 9.04
N ASN A 51 4.36 2.37 8.11
CA ASN A 51 3.59 1.83 6.99
C ASN A 51 2.61 0.75 7.44
N PHE A 52 3.06 -0.20 8.26
CA PHE A 52 2.25 -1.33 8.68
C PHE A 52 1.50 -1.03 9.98
N PHE A 53 2.22 -0.82 11.08
CA PHE A 53 1.57 -0.60 12.38
C PHE A 53 0.75 0.69 12.40
N GLY A 54 1.19 1.76 11.73
CA GLY A 54 0.41 2.99 11.58
C GLY A 54 -0.92 2.74 10.89
N THR A 55 -0.94 1.94 9.83
CA THR A 55 -2.17 1.53 9.14
C THR A 55 -3.05 0.65 10.04
N VAL A 56 -2.46 -0.34 10.73
CA VAL A 56 -3.19 -1.20 11.69
C VAL A 56 -3.85 -0.37 12.81
N ASN A 57 -3.11 0.59 13.38
CA ASN A 57 -3.65 1.48 14.41
C ASN A 57 -4.84 2.30 13.90
N SER A 58 -4.73 2.80 12.66
CA SER A 58 -5.79 3.59 12.03
C SER A 58 -7.02 2.74 11.72
N ILE A 59 -6.84 1.52 11.23
CA ILE A 59 -7.94 0.56 11.01
C ILE A 59 -8.60 0.19 12.34
N LYS A 60 -7.81 -0.06 13.39
CA LYS A 60 -8.34 -0.38 14.72
C LYS A 60 -9.20 0.75 15.30
N ALA A 61 -8.86 2.00 15.02
CA ALA A 61 -9.64 3.17 15.46
C ALA A 61 -11.06 3.20 14.87
N VAL A 62 -11.24 2.68 13.64
CA VAL A 62 -12.53 2.71 12.91
C VAL A 62 -13.26 1.37 12.92
N GLU A 63 -12.63 0.30 13.39
CA GLU A 63 -13.14 -1.07 13.30
C GLU A 63 -14.56 -1.23 13.86
N SER A 64 -14.76 -0.85 15.12
CA SER A 64 -16.07 -0.99 15.79
C SER A 64 -17.16 -0.17 15.11
N TYR A 65 -16.82 1.02 14.62
CA TYR A 65 -17.75 1.88 13.91
C TYR A 65 -18.30 1.19 12.65
N PHE A 66 -17.40 0.69 11.76
CA PHE A 66 -17.83 0.05 10.52
C PHE A 66 -18.54 -1.28 10.77
N LYS A 67 -18.06 -2.08 11.72
CA LYS A 67 -18.72 -3.36 12.08
C LYS A 67 -20.14 -3.16 12.63
N ASN A 68 -20.36 -2.11 13.40
CA ASN A 68 -21.68 -1.76 13.93
C ASN A 68 -22.59 -1.14 12.87
N LYS A 69 -22.03 -0.26 12.00
CA LYS A 69 -22.75 0.35 10.87
C LYS A 69 -23.17 -0.69 9.83
N LYS A 70 -22.43 -1.81 9.72
CA LYS A 70 -22.62 -2.88 8.72
C LYS A 70 -22.62 -2.37 7.28
N GLN A 71 -21.85 -1.33 7.02
CA GLN A 71 -21.72 -0.67 5.73
C GLN A 71 -20.46 0.17 5.70
N GLY A 72 -19.90 0.36 4.50
CA GLY A 72 -18.77 1.26 4.23
C GLY A 72 -17.56 0.55 3.65
N THR A 73 -16.50 1.32 3.45
CA THR A 73 -15.27 0.84 2.79
C THR A 73 -14.03 1.21 3.60
N ILE A 74 -13.18 0.23 3.83
CA ILE A 74 -11.82 0.38 4.35
C ILE A 74 -10.87 0.21 3.18
N SER A 75 -10.16 1.27 2.80
CA SER A 75 -9.20 1.26 1.69
C SER A 75 -7.78 1.43 2.20
N ILE A 76 -6.89 0.51 1.81
CA ILE A 76 -5.49 0.42 2.25
C ILE A 76 -4.57 0.66 1.07
N VAL A 77 -3.69 1.66 1.17
CA VAL A 77 -2.70 1.95 0.12
C VAL A 77 -1.44 1.13 0.34
N SER A 78 -1.25 0.17 -0.52
CA SER A 78 -0.02 -0.62 -0.65
C SER A 78 0.90 -0.05 -1.75
N SER A 79 1.45 -0.91 -2.58
CA SER A 79 2.31 -0.60 -3.73
C SER A 79 2.55 -1.86 -4.57
N ILE A 80 2.96 -1.68 -5.82
CA ILE A 80 3.56 -2.75 -6.63
C ILE A 80 4.76 -3.42 -5.94
N ALA A 81 5.47 -2.71 -5.06
CA ALA A 81 6.57 -3.25 -4.28
C ALA A 81 6.13 -4.33 -3.27
N GLY A 82 4.83 -4.40 -2.97
CA GLY A 82 4.24 -5.44 -2.13
C GLY A 82 3.92 -6.76 -2.86
N TYR A 83 4.05 -6.84 -4.19
CA TYR A 83 3.73 -8.07 -4.93
C TYR A 83 4.81 -9.16 -4.77
N LYS A 84 6.06 -8.78 -4.91
CA LYS A 84 7.22 -9.68 -4.76
C LYS A 84 8.49 -8.85 -4.55
N GLY A 85 9.52 -9.40 -3.94
CA GLY A 85 10.76 -8.70 -3.60
C GLY A 85 11.43 -8.01 -4.80
N LEU A 86 11.72 -6.72 -4.67
CA LEU A 86 12.42 -5.89 -5.64
C LEU A 86 13.79 -5.45 -5.09
N PRO A 87 14.76 -5.13 -5.94
CA PRO A 87 16.03 -4.57 -5.50
C PRO A 87 15.87 -3.27 -4.69
N ASN A 88 16.77 -3.04 -3.74
CA ASN A 88 16.79 -1.84 -2.90
C ASN A 88 15.44 -1.55 -2.21
N SER A 89 14.81 -2.61 -1.67
CA SER A 89 13.49 -2.51 -1.04
C SER A 89 13.40 -3.44 0.18
N THR A 90 14.43 -3.40 1.05
CA THR A 90 14.55 -4.32 2.19
C THR A 90 13.57 -4.03 3.32
N GLY A 91 13.10 -2.79 3.48
CA GLY A 91 12.08 -2.41 4.45
C GLY A 91 10.74 -2.11 3.80
N TYR A 92 10.76 -1.29 2.74
CA TYR A 92 9.53 -0.84 2.08
C TYR A 92 8.73 -1.98 1.45
N GLY A 93 9.36 -2.79 0.61
CA GLY A 93 8.70 -3.93 -0.04
C GLY A 93 8.02 -4.87 0.96
N PRO A 94 8.75 -5.41 1.96
CA PRO A 94 8.16 -6.23 3.01
C PRO A 94 7.01 -5.54 3.78
N SER A 95 7.11 -4.24 4.08
CA SER A 95 6.03 -3.51 4.75
C SER A 95 4.76 -3.43 3.88
N LYS A 96 4.89 -3.27 2.57
CA LYS A 96 3.77 -3.25 1.62
C LYS A 96 3.23 -4.65 1.34
N SER A 97 4.07 -5.68 1.34
CA SER A 97 3.63 -7.07 1.27
C SER A 97 2.81 -7.48 2.50
N ALA A 98 3.23 -7.04 3.68
CA ALA A 98 2.47 -7.23 4.91
C ALA A 98 1.09 -6.54 4.84
N LEU A 99 0.97 -5.36 4.23
CA LEU A 99 -0.31 -4.69 4.00
C LEU A 99 -1.20 -5.45 3.00
N ASN A 100 -0.63 -6.08 1.97
CA ASN A 100 -1.39 -6.91 1.04
C ASN A 100 -2.04 -8.09 1.79
N ASN A 101 -1.24 -8.84 2.54
CA ASN A 101 -1.73 -9.98 3.32
C ASN A 101 -2.74 -9.55 4.40
N LEU A 102 -2.50 -8.42 5.07
CA LEU A 102 -3.46 -7.85 6.02
C LEU A 102 -4.79 -7.53 5.34
N ALA A 103 -4.78 -6.88 4.17
CA ALA A 103 -5.99 -6.52 3.44
C ALA A 103 -6.79 -7.78 3.02
N GLU A 104 -6.11 -8.83 2.57
CA GLU A 104 -6.71 -10.13 2.23
C GLU A 104 -7.38 -10.78 3.47
N SER A 105 -6.71 -10.76 4.62
CA SER A 105 -7.28 -11.28 5.87
C SER A 105 -8.50 -10.46 6.31
N LEU A 106 -8.38 -9.13 6.27
CA LEU A 106 -9.47 -8.22 6.63
C LEU A 106 -10.67 -8.31 5.67
N TYR A 107 -10.46 -8.69 4.42
CA TYR A 107 -11.54 -8.92 3.47
C TYR A 107 -12.57 -9.94 4.00
N PHE A 108 -12.09 -11.03 4.60
CA PHE A 108 -12.97 -12.03 5.23
C PHE A 108 -13.60 -11.51 6.52
N ASP A 109 -12.80 -10.87 7.39
CA ASP A 109 -13.24 -10.44 8.71
C ASP A 109 -14.25 -9.29 8.67
N PHE A 110 -14.04 -8.32 7.82
CA PHE A 110 -14.95 -7.20 7.61
C PHE A 110 -16.13 -7.57 6.69
N GLY A 111 -15.92 -8.47 5.75
CA GLY A 111 -16.97 -8.97 4.86
C GLY A 111 -18.15 -9.58 5.61
N ARG A 112 -17.91 -10.28 6.73
CA ARG A 112 -18.97 -10.78 7.62
C ARG A 112 -19.85 -9.68 8.21
N HIS A 113 -19.40 -8.46 8.21
CA HIS A 113 -20.13 -7.28 8.69
C HIS A 113 -20.61 -6.38 7.53
N ASN A 114 -20.61 -6.89 6.29
CA ASN A 114 -20.97 -6.12 5.11
C ASN A 114 -20.12 -4.84 4.92
N VAL A 115 -18.86 -4.87 5.35
CA VAL A 115 -17.87 -3.79 5.16
C VAL A 115 -16.88 -4.21 4.09
N ARG A 116 -16.78 -3.39 3.05
CA ARG A 116 -15.84 -3.62 1.94
C ARG A 116 -14.41 -3.34 2.39
N VAL A 117 -13.49 -4.20 2.03
CA VAL A 117 -12.05 -3.94 2.11
C VAL A 117 -11.50 -3.80 0.71
N CYS A 118 -10.74 -2.75 0.46
CA CYS A 118 -10.16 -2.43 -0.83
C CYS A 118 -8.65 -2.16 -0.69
N LEU A 119 -7.86 -2.85 -1.49
CA LEU A 119 -6.41 -2.65 -1.60
C LEU A 119 -6.12 -1.71 -2.76
N VAL A 120 -5.26 -0.72 -2.58
CA VAL A 120 -4.78 0.16 -3.66
C VAL A 120 -3.29 -0.09 -3.86
N SER A 121 -2.92 -0.54 -5.06
CA SER A 121 -1.54 -0.91 -5.42
C SER A 121 -1.02 -0.01 -6.55
N PRO A 122 -0.56 1.22 -6.23
CA PRO A 122 0.01 2.12 -7.23
C PRO A 122 1.37 1.62 -7.73
N GLY A 123 1.66 1.91 -9.00
CA GLY A 123 3.01 1.94 -9.54
C GLY A 123 3.72 3.25 -9.18
N PHE A 124 4.55 3.74 -10.09
CA PHE A 124 5.28 4.99 -9.87
C PHE A 124 4.37 6.20 -10.13
N ILE A 125 4.19 7.01 -9.09
CA ILE A 125 3.44 8.27 -9.12
C ILE A 125 4.39 9.41 -8.76
N LYS A 126 4.38 10.48 -9.54
CA LYS A 126 5.24 11.66 -9.31
C LYS A 126 4.85 12.35 -8.00
N THR A 127 5.68 12.18 -6.98
CA THR A 127 5.46 12.70 -5.63
C THR A 127 6.82 13.00 -4.98
N PRO A 128 6.89 13.81 -3.92
CA PRO A 128 8.14 14.03 -3.19
C PRO A 128 8.81 12.74 -2.67
N MET A 129 8.04 11.65 -2.52
CA MET A 129 8.60 10.35 -2.15
C MET A 129 9.36 9.71 -3.32
N THR A 130 8.79 9.74 -4.53
CA THR A 130 9.38 9.15 -5.73
C THR A 130 10.48 10.02 -6.35
N ASP A 131 10.51 11.32 -6.07
CA ASP A 131 11.58 12.21 -6.50
C ASP A 131 12.96 11.86 -5.87
N LYS A 132 12.94 11.05 -4.80
CA LYS A 132 14.16 10.52 -4.16
C LYS A 132 14.77 9.32 -4.89
N ASN A 133 14.11 8.80 -5.92
CA ASN A 133 14.59 7.65 -6.68
C ASN A 133 15.76 8.05 -7.58
N ASP A 134 16.79 7.22 -7.60
CA ASP A 134 17.97 7.35 -8.46
C ASP A 134 17.93 6.40 -9.67
N PHE A 135 16.76 5.85 -9.99
CA PHE A 135 16.55 4.94 -11.11
C PHE A 135 15.38 5.35 -12.01
N LYS A 136 15.37 4.83 -13.24
CA LYS A 136 14.28 5.07 -14.19
C LYS A 136 12.99 4.42 -13.69
N MET A 137 11.95 5.21 -13.56
CA MET A 137 10.61 4.78 -13.18
C MET A 137 9.75 4.54 -14.43
N PRO A 138 9.56 3.29 -14.87
CA PRO A 138 8.74 3.00 -16.04
C PRO A 138 7.27 3.34 -15.76
N PHE A 139 6.58 3.87 -16.76
CA PHE A 139 5.16 4.22 -16.68
C PHE A 139 4.82 5.20 -15.53
N LEU A 140 5.73 6.13 -15.21
CA LEU A 140 5.48 7.19 -14.22
C LEU A 140 4.21 7.95 -14.59
N LYS A 141 3.30 8.10 -13.62
CA LYS A 141 2.02 8.80 -13.76
C LYS A 141 1.95 9.99 -12.81
N THR A 142 0.98 10.89 -13.06
CA THR A 142 0.75 12.07 -12.22
C THR A 142 -0.14 11.72 -11.00
N PRO A 143 -0.14 12.57 -9.95
CA PRO A 143 -1.05 12.41 -8.82
C PRO A 143 -2.52 12.45 -9.23
N GLU A 144 -2.88 13.29 -10.21
CA GLU A 144 -4.25 13.43 -10.73
C GLU A 144 -4.71 12.11 -11.36
N PHE A 145 -3.88 11.50 -12.21
CA PHE A 145 -4.17 10.17 -12.76
C PHE A 145 -4.42 9.15 -11.65
N ALA A 146 -3.58 9.16 -10.61
CA ALA A 146 -3.75 8.23 -9.49
C ALA A 146 -5.06 8.49 -8.74
N ALA A 147 -5.42 9.76 -8.50
CA ALA A 147 -6.66 10.15 -7.85
C ALA A 147 -7.89 9.67 -8.64
N ASP A 148 -7.90 9.86 -9.96
CA ASP A 148 -8.98 9.39 -10.83
C ASP A 148 -9.15 7.87 -10.80
N GLN A 149 -8.04 7.11 -10.84
CA GLN A 149 -8.08 5.65 -10.76
C GLN A 149 -8.60 5.17 -9.40
N ILE A 150 -8.20 5.83 -8.31
CA ILE A 150 -8.65 5.51 -6.96
C ILE A 150 -10.13 5.85 -6.80
N TYR A 151 -10.54 7.03 -7.22
CA TYR A 151 -11.94 7.47 -7.14
C TYR A 151 -12.85 6.51 -7.92
N ASP A 152 -12.53 6.24 -9.19
CA ASP A 152 -13.30 5.32 -10.01
C ASP A 152 -13.37 3.91 -9.38
N GLY A 153 -12.26 3.42 -8.84
CA GLY A 153 -12.22 2.11 -8.20
C GLY A 153 -12.97 2.02 -6.87
N LEU A 154 -13.02 3.12 -6.12
CA LEU A 154 -13.72 3.16 -4.83
C LEU A 154 -15.23 3.38 -4.99
N ILE A 155 -15.64 4.24 -5.92
CA ILE A 155 -17.02 4.69 -6.08
C ILE A 155 -17.78 3.85 -7.12
N ASN A 156 -17.17 3.59 -8.29
CA ASN A 156 -17.87 3.01 -9.41
C ASN A 156 -17.64 1.49 -9.57
N LYS A 157 -16.62 0.94 -8.89
CA LYS A 157 -16.26 -0.48 -9.00
C LYS A 157 -16.28 -1.17 -7.66
N ASN A 158 -16.57 -2.46 -7.66
CA ASN A 158 -16.56 -3.28 -6.44
C ASN A 158 -15.41 -4.33 -6.47
N SER A 159 -14.25 -3.93 -6.97
CA SER A 159 -13.07 -4.80 -6.97
C SER A 159 -12.34 -4.76 -5.63
N PHE A 160 -11.76 -5.88 -5.22
CA PHE A 160 -10.89 -5.93 -4.03
C PHE A 160 -9.63 -5.09 -4.23
N GLU A 161 -9.05 -5.09 -5.42
CA GLU A 161 -7.81 -4.37 -5.69
C GLU A 161 -7.95 -3.36 -6.82
N ILE A 162 -7.54 -2.12 -6.52
CA ILE A 162 -7.35 -1.02 -7.46
C ILE A 162 -5.86 -0.90 -7.73
N HIS A 163 -5.42 -1.24 -8.95
CA HIS A 163 -4.01 -1.19 -9.31
C HIS A 163 -3.77 -0.48 -10.63
N PHE A 164 -2.74 0.32 -10.70
CA PHE A 164 -2.43 1.17 -11.86
C PHE A 164 -0.95 1.60 -11.87
N PRO A 165 -0.39 1.97 -13.05
CA PRO A 165 -0.95 1.74 -14.40
C PRO A 165 -0.96 0.24 -14.76
N LYS A 166 -1.95 -0.20 -15.54
CA LYS A 166 -2.17 -1.62 -15.82
C LYS A 166 -0.98 -2.29 -16.50
N GLU A 167 -0.29 -1.58 -17.37
CA GLU A 167 0.88 -2.06 -18.11
C GLU A 167 1.99 -2.53 -17.14
N LEU A 168 2.23 -1.76 -16.09
CA LEU A 168 3.25 -2.10 -15.09
C LEU A 168 2.75 -3.17 -14.13
N THR A 169 1.54 -2.97 -13.59
CA THR A 169 1.02 -3.81 -12.52
C THR A 169 0.70 -5.23 -12.99
N LEU A 170 0.14 -5.40 -14.19
CA LEU A 170 -0.12 -6.73 -14.76
C LEU A 170 1.18 -7.46 -15.09
N THR A 171 2.17 -6.75 -15.62
CA THR A 171 3.52 -7.32 -15.86
C THR A 171 4.12 -7.83 -14.56
N LEU A 172 4.09 -7.04 -13.47
CA LEU A 172 4.67 -7.46 -12.19
C LEU A 172 3.87 -8.58 -11.54
N LYS A 173 2.55 -8.60 -11.65
CA LYS A 173 1.71 -9.71 -11.19
C LYS A 173 2.05 -11.00 -11.94
N PHE A 174 2.17 -10.94 -13.26
CA PHE A 174 2.60 -12.10 -14.05
C PHE A 174 3.99 -12.58 -13.62
N LEU A 175 4.97 -11.67 -13.51
CA LEU A 175 6.30 -12.02 -13.05
C LEU A 175 6.29 -12.65 -11.64
N SER A 176 5.42 -12.22 -10.76
CA SER A 176 5.34 -12.74 -9.40
C SER A 176 4.90 -14.20 -9.32
N LEU A 177 4.21 -14.71 -10.34
CA LEU A 177 3.80 -16.11 -10.46
C LEU A 177 4.92 -17.03 -10.92
N LEU A 178 5.99 -16.46 -11.50
CA LEU A 178 7.09 -17.27 -12.01
C LEU A 178 7.93 -17.89 -10.88
N PRO A 179 8.52 -19.07 -11.13
CA PRO A 179 9.51 -19.65 -10.22
C PRO A 179 10.63 -18.64 -9.90
N ASN A 180 11.09 -18.62 -8.66
CA ASN A 180 12.01 -17.59 -8.15
C ASN A 180 13.28 -17.43 -9.02
N LYS A 181 13.83 -18.52 -9.55
CA LYS A 181 15.02 -18.48 -10.43
C LYS A 181 14.76 -17.63 -11.68
N ILE A 182 13.60 -17.81 -12.33
CA ILE A 182 13.21 -17.06 -13.54
C ILE A 182 12.88 -15.60 -13.16
N TYR A 183 12.12 -15.41 -12.09
CA TYR A 183 11.77 -14.07 -11.58
C TYR A 183 13.03 -13.23 -11.33
N PHE A 184 13.99 -13.75 -10.55
CA PHE A 184 15.20 -13.00 -10.21
C PHE A 184 16.06 -12.69 -11.43
N TYR A 185 16.16 -13.62 -12.39
CA TYR A 185 16.86 -13.37 -13.65
C TYR A 185 16.23 -12.22 -14.42
N LEU A 186 14.91 -12.25 -14.61
CA LEU A 186 14.18 -11.20 -15.35
C LEU A 186 14.23 -9.85 -14.64
N VAL A 187 14.02 -9.82 -13.33
CA VAL A 187 14.08 -8.57 -12.55
C VAL A 187 15.48 -7.95 -12.63
N LYS A 188 16.56 -8.74 -12.47
CA LYS A 188 17.94 -8.23 -12.64
C LYS A 188 18.15 -7.61 -14.01
N LYS A 189 17.65 -8.25 -15.06
CA LYS A 189 17.77 -7.75 -16.45
C LYS A 189 16.97 -6.45 -16.65
N LEU A 190 15.74 -6.41 -16.18
CA LEU A 190 14.85 -5.26 -16.35
C LEU A 190 15.28 -4.04 -15.53
N THR A 191 15.78 -4.26 -14.31
CA THR A 191 16.22 -3.17 -13.43
C THR A 191 17.68 -2.77 -13.64
N LYS A 192 18.40 -3.44 -14.55
CA LYS A 192 19.86 -3.28 -14.74
C LYS A 192 20.64 -3.44 -13.43
N TYR A 193 20.10 -4.23 -12.50
CA TYR A 193 20.75 -4.52 -11.24
C TYR A 193 21.92 -5.49 -11.47
N GLN A 194 23.11 -4.92 -11.68
CA GLN A 194 24.34 -5.68 -11.89
C GLN A 194 25.05 -5.93 -10.56
N LYS A 195 25.83 -7.03 -10.52
CA LYS A 195 26.85 -7.20 -9.46
C LYS A 195 27.73 -5.95 -9.44
N LYS A 196 27.94 -5.36 -8.28
CA LYS A 196 29.10 -4.52 -8.06
C LYS A 196 30.28 -5.49 -7.99
N ASP A 197 31.21 -5.36 -8.93
CA ASP A 197 32.53 -6.01 -8.85
C ASP A 197 33.27 -5.48 -7.64
#